data_958840d45423c5413fc263bb6d68d48f
#
_entry.id   958840d45423c5413fc263bb6d68d48f
#
_cell.length_a   1.000
_cell.length_b   1.000
_cell.length_c   1.000
_cell.angle_alpha   90.00
_cell.angle_beta   90.00
_cell.angle_gamma   90.00
#
_symmetry.space_group_name_H-M   'P 1'
#
loop_
_entity.id
_entity.type
_entity.pdbx_description
1 polymer ?
#
loop_
_entity_poly.entity_id
_entity_poly.type
_entity_poly.pdbx_seq_one_letter_code
_entity_poly.pdbx_strand_id
1 'polypeptide(L)'
;LLESSFRVYIYRMAEIVLTTINAKYIHTAFGLRYLFANLGDLKRNAEIVEFDLQYRPIDVAEALLERNPKIIGIGVYIWNARLVNELVAILKKVSPDTVIVLGGPEISYEWEEQMCFKYCDFVICGEADVEFGRLCRDVLNGNLPAQKVIRPQLPDLD
;
A
#
# COMPACT_ATOMS: atom_id res chain seq x y z
N LEU A 1 -27.25 -3.38 -35.56
CA LEU A 1 -27.25 -4.12 -34.29
C LEU A 1 -25.98 -3.78 -33.54
N LEU A 2 -26.08 -2.79 -32.66
CA LEU A 2 -25.01 -2.44 -31.73
C LEU A 2 -25.09 -3.39 -30.53
N GLU A 3 -24.35 -4.48 -30.58
CA GLU A 3 -24.00 -5.21 -29.36
C GLU A 3 -23.03 -4.36 -28.55
N SER A 4 -23.57 -3.58 -27.64
CA SER A 4 -22.79 -2.96 -26.57
C SER A 4 -22.30 -4.08 -25.67
N SER A 5 -21.06 -4.52 -25.88
CA SER A 5 -20.35 -5.39 -24.96
C SER A 5 -20.19 -4.63 -23.62
N PHE A 6 -21.14 -4.76 -22.75
CA PHE A 6 -20.95 -4.41 -21.34
C PHE A 6 -19.92 -5.40 -20.78
N ARG A 7 -18.64 -5.02 -20.81
CA ARG A 7 -17.63 -5.67 -19.99
C ARG A 7 -17.99 -5.36 -18.54
N VAL A 8 -18.70 -6.27 -17.91
CA VAL A 8 -18.84 -6.27 -16.46
C VAL A 8 -17.46 -6.61 -15.91
N TYR A 9 -16.68 -5.60 -15.53
CA TYR A 9 -15.48 -5.81 -14.75
C TYR A 9 -15.94 -6.20 -13.35
N ILE A 10 -15.92 -7.50 -13.06
CA ILE A 10 -16.08 -7.99 -11.68
C ILE A 10 -14.76 -7.69 -10.99
N TYR A 11 -14.66 -6.51 -10.37
CA TYR A 11 -13.53 -6.19 -9.51
C TYR A 11 -13.57 -7.10 -8.30
N ARG A 12 -12.48 -7.80 -8.07
CA ARG A 12 -12.33 -8.62 -6.88
C ARG A 12 -12.19 -7.67 -5.69
N MET A 13 -13.12 -7.75 -4.75
CA MET A 13 -13.01 -7.03 -3.48
C MET A 13 -11.77 -7.53 -2.73
N ALA A 14 -10.96 -6.61 -2.24
CA ALA A 14 -9.75 -6.93 -1.48
C ALA A 14 -9.65 -5.99 -0.26
N GLU A 15 -9.70 -6.55 0.94
CA GLU A 15 -9.58 -5.77 2.17
C GLU A 15 -8.18 -5.16 2.34
N ILE A 16 -7.15 -5.83 1.80
CA ILE A 16 -5.76 -5.40 1.83
C ILE A 16 -5.25 -5.30 0.40
N VAL A 17 -4.79 -4.13 0.01
CA VAL A 17 -4.13 -3.91 -1.27
C VAL A 17 -2.69 -3.49 -1.03
N LEU A 18 -1.75 -4.23 -1.61
CA LEU A 18 -0.34 -3.88 -1.68
C LEU A 18 -0.05 -3.25 -3.03
N THR A 19 0.61 -2.10 -3.05
CA THR A 19 0.88 -1.39 -4.28
C THR A 19 2.23 -0.68 -4.29
N THR A 20 2.74 -0.44 -5.47
CA THR A 20 3.83 0.50 -5.74
C THR A 20 3.74 1.01 -7.16
N ILE A 21 4.44 2.11 -7.43
CA ILE A 21 4.63 2.65 -8.77
C ILE A 21 6.06 2.35 -9.19
N ASN A 22 6.23 1.43 -10.13
CA ASN A 22 7.53 0.97 -10.60
C ASN A 22 8.15 1.97 -11.60
N ALA A 23 9.49 2.02 -11.64
CA ALA A 23 10.21 2.86 -12.58
C ALA A 23 9.97 2.45 -14.05
N LYS A 24 9.79 1.13 -14.27
CA LYS A 24 9.46 0.53 -15.55
C LYS A 24 8.50 -0.64 -15.33
N TYR A 25 7.64 -0.90 -16.30
CA TYR A 25 6.65 -2.00 -16.27
C TYR A 25 7.26 -3.41 -16.18
N ILE A 26 8.55 -3.58 -16.45
CA ILE A 26 9.27 -4.87 -16.44
C ILE A 26 9.70 -5.30 -15.03
N HIS A 27 9.68 -4.38 -14.05
CA HIS A 27 10.15 -4.66 -12.71
C HIS A 27 9.02 -5.11 -11.80
N THR A 28 9.12 -6.36 -11.38
CA THR A 28 8.29 -6.91 -10.31
C THR A 28 8.81 -6.44 -8.96
N ALA A 29 7.95 -5.82 -8.16
CA ALA A 29 8.31 -5.39 -6.81
C ALA A 29 8.40 -6.59 -5.86
N PHE A 30 9.59 -7.13 -5.68
CA PHE A 30 9.83 -8.28 -4.79
C PHE A 30 9.39 -7.99 -3.36
N GLY A 31 9.63 -6.77 -2.85
CA GLY A 31 9.20 -6.38 -1.51
C GLY A 31 7.71 -6.59 -1.27
N LEU A 32 6.84 -6.22 -2.22
CA LEU A 32 5.40 -6.47 -2.08
C LEU A 32 5.06 -7.96 -2.00
N ARG A 33 5.80 -8.80 -2.70
CA ARG A 33 5.57 -10.25 -2.70
C ARG A 33 6.00 -10.90 -1.39
N TYR A 34 7.07 -10.40 -0.77
CA TYR A 34 7.47 -10.83 0.58
C TYR A 34 6.41 -10.43 1.61
N LEU A 35 5.92 -9.18 1.56
CA LEU A 35 4.82 -8.75 2.43
C LEU A 35 3.58 -9.63 2.23
N PHE A 36 3.19 -9.86 0.99
CA PHE A 36 2.04 -10.70 0.66
C PHE A 36 2.24 -12.14 1.15
N ALA A 37 3.44 -12.70 0.98
CA ALA A 37 3.78 -14.06 1.43
C ALA A 37 3.59 -14.23 2.94
N ASN A 38 3.88 -13.19 3.72
CA ASN A 38 3.79 -13.20 5.18
C ASN A 38 2.42 -12.82 5.76
N LEU A 39 1.41 -12.56 4.92
CA LEU A 39 0.05 -12.25 5.38
C LEU A 39 -0.71 -13.44 6.00
N GLY A 40 -0.23 -14.67 5.78
CA GLY A 40 -0.93 -15.87 6.28
C GLY A 40 -2.33 -16.00 5.68
N ASP A 41 -3.33 -16.20 6.51
CA ASP A 41 -4.75 -16.32 6.09
C ASP A 41 -5.33 -15.05 5.51
N LEU A 42 -4.77 -13.87 5.81
CA LEU A 42 -5.21 -12.60 5.24
C LEU A 42 -5.00 -12.53 3.70
N LYS A 43 -4.17 -13.40 3.14
CA LYS A 43 -3.96 -13.51 1.68
C LYS A 43 -5.26 -13.69 0.89
N ARG A 44 -6.26 -14.35 1.48
CA ARG A 44 -7.53 -14.61 0.80
C ARG A 44 -8.24 -13.32 0.40
N ASN A 45 -8.05 -12.27 1.19
CA ASN A 45 -8.67 -10.96 1.01
C ASN A 45 -7.63 -9.89 0.66
N ALA A 46 -6.48 -10.29 0.13
CA ALA A 46 -5.39 -9.39 -0.24
C ALA A 46 -5.08 -9.49 -1.74
N GLU A 47 -4.60 -8.39 -2.30
CA GLU A 47 -4.19 -8.29 -3.71
C GLU A 47 -2.95 -7.41 -3.83
N ILE A 48 -2.08 -7.75 -4.79
CA ILE A 48 -0.98 -6.88 -5.23
C ILE A 48 -1.40 -6.21 -6.53
N VAL A 49 -1.33 -4.89 -6.58
CA VAL A 49 -1.61 -4.09 -7.77
C VAL A 49 -0.42 -3.17 -8.03
N GLU A 50 0.25 -3.35 -9.15
CA GLU A 50 1.43 -2.58 -9.52
C GLU A 50 1.13 -1.64 -10.67
N PHE A 51 1.73 -0.45 -10.63
CA PHE A 51 1.64 0.58 -11.66
C PHE A 51 3.04 0.95 -12.12
N ASP A 52 3.14 1.74 -13.18
CA ASP A 52 4.38 2.38 -13.61
C ASP A 52 4.25 3.90 -13.62
N LEU A 53 5.35 4.60 -13.89
CA LEU A 53 5.42 6.07 -13.85
C LEU A 53 4.55 6.78 -14.90
N GLN A 54 3.89 6.07 -15.81
CA GLN A 54 3.01 6.65 -16.82
C GLN A 54 1.60 6.91 -16.27
N TYR A 55 1.23 6.24 -15.18
CA TYR A 55 -0.07 6.44 -14.53
C TYR A 55 -0.09 7.75 -13.74
N ARG A 56 -1.20 8.49 -13.88
CA ARG A 56 -1.44 9.65 -13.03
C ARG A 56 -1.86 9.20 -11.63
N PRO A 57 -1.49 9.92 -10.57
CA PRO A 57 -1.89 9.55 -9.20
C PRO A 57 -3.41 9.36 -9.03
N ILE A 58 -4.22 10.15 -9.73
CA ILE A 58 -5.69 10.03 -9.68
C ILE A 58 -6.19 8.70 -10.27
N ASP A 59 -5.59 8.24 -11.37
CA ASP A 59 -5.96 6.98 -12.01
C ASP A 59 -5.55 5.79 -11.13
N VAL A 60 -4.39 5.91 -10.47
CA VAL A 60 -3.92 4.92 -9.48
C VAL A 60 -4.90 4.87 -8.29
N ALA A 61 -5.29 6.02 -7.75
CA ALA A 61 -6.23 6.10 -6.64
C ALA A 61 -7.58 5.45 -7.00
N GLU A 62 -8.14 5.75 -8.17
CA GLU A 62 -9.38 5.16 -8.67
C GLU A 62 -9.27 3.63 -8.73
N ALA A 63 -8.22 3.12 -9.39
CA ALA A 63 -8.01 1.68 -9.53
C ALA A 63 -7.85 0.96 -8.19
N LEU A 64 -7.19 1.58 -7.20
CA LEU A 64 -7.04 1.01 -5.87
C LEU A 64 -8.38 0.99 -5.11
N LEU A 65 -9.14 2.09 -5.16
CA LEU A 65 -10.40 2.24 -4.42
C LEU A 65 -11.55 1.40 -4.99
N GLU A 66 -11.49 1.04 -6.27
CA GLU A 66 -12.46 0.09 -6.88
C GLU A 66 -12.50 -1.27 -6.17
N ARG A 67 -11.43 -1.64 -5.47
CA ARG A 67 -11.34 -2.88 -4.68
C ARG A 67 -11.99 -2.76 -3.31
N ASN A 68 -12.42 -1.56 -2.94
CA ASN A 68 -12.97 -1.22 -1.63
C ASN A 68 -12.07 -1.66 -0.45
N PRO A 69 -10.78 -1.27 -0.46
CA PRO A 69 -9.82 -1.71 0.53
C PRO A 69 -10.06 -1.04 1.89
N LYS A 70 -9.80 -1.79 2.95
CA LYS A 70 -9.67 -1.25 4.31
C LYS A 70 -8.25 -0.76 4.59
N ILE A 71 -7.26 -1.42 3.96
CA ILE A 71 -5.84 -1.14 4.14
C ILE A 71 -5.17 -1.09 2.76
N ILE A 72 -4.37 -0.05 2.52
CA ILE A 72 -3.49 0.06 1.37
C ILE A 72 -2.05 0.20 1.86
N GLY A 73 -1.22 -0.79 1.54
CA GLY A 73 0.23 -0.73 1.75
C GLY A 73 0.93 -0.22 0.50
N ILE A 74 1.74 0.83 0.62
CA ILE A 74 2.40 1.49 -0.50
C ILE A 74 3.92 1.45 -0.33
N GLY A 75 4.61 0.89 -1.31
CA GLY A 75 6.08 0.92 -1.40
C GLY A 75 6.59 2.27 -1.92
N VAL A 76 7.41 2.95 -1.12
CA VAL A 76 7.98 4.26 -1.43
C VAL A 76 9.46 4.13 -1.78
N TYR A 77 9.81 4.58 -2.98
CA TYR A 77 11.16 4.56 -3.54
C TYR A 77 11.51 5.95 -4.08
N ILE A 78 12.78 6.22 -4.26
CA ILE A 78 13.25 7.53 -4.75
C ILE A 78 12.59 7.96 -6.07
N TRP A 79 12.32 7.01 -6.96
CA TRP A 79 11.70 7.32 -8.26
C TRP A 79 10.20 7.60 -8.20
N ASN A 80 9.50 7.13 -7.17
CA ASN A 80 8.05 7.29 -7.07
C ASN A 80 7.59 8.22 -5.93
N ALA A 81 8.49 8.71 -5.10
CA ALA A 81 8.16 9.50 -3.90
C ALA A 81 7.22 10.68 -4.21
N ARG A 82 7.47 11.43 -5.29
CA ARG A 82 6.61 12.54 -5.69
C ARG A 82 5.18 12.07 -6.03
N LEU A 83 5.06 11.00 -6.81
CA LEU A 83 3.75 10.45 -7.19
C LEU A 83 3.01 9.88 -5.98
N VAL A 84 3.73 9.23 -5.06
CA VAL A 84 3.15 8.69 -3.82
C VAL A 84 2.66 9.82 -2.91
N ASN A 85 3.37 10.95 -2.82
CA ASN A 85 2.91 12.12 -2.07
C ASN A 85 1.53 12.60 -2.57
N GLU A 86 1.35 12.73 -3.88
CA GLU A 86 0.08 13.11 -4.49
C GLU A 86 -0.99 12.03 -4.29
N LEU A 87 -0.63 10.76 -4.51
CA LEU A 87 -1.53 9.62 -4.36
C LEU A 87 -2.12 9.52 -2.95
N VAL A 88 -1.28 9.60 -1.92
CA VAL A 88 -1.74 9.50 -0.52
C VAL A 88 -2.70 10.64 -0.18
N ALA A 89 -2.41 11.86 -0.62
CA ALA A 89 -3.30 13.00 -0.42
C ALA A 89 -4.67 12.78 -1.07
N ILE A 90 -4.71 12.24 -2.30
CA ILE A 90 -5.96 11.91 -3.00
C ILE A 90 -6.72 10.81 -2.26
N LEU A 91 -6.05 9.71 -1.90
CA LEU A 91 -6.66 8.58 -1.21
C LEU A 91 -7.32 9.00 0.10
N LYS A 92 -6.63 9.78 0.91
CA LYS A 92 -7.17 10.25 2.21
C LYS A 92 -8.30 11.27 2.06
N LYS A 93 -8.32 12.02 0.96
CA LYS A 93 -9.42 12.94 0.66
C LYS A 93 -10.68 12.21 0.20
N VAL A 94 -10.53 11.18 -0.62
CA VAL A 94 -11.65 10.43 -1.22
C VAL A 94 -12.16 9.35 -0.29
N SER A 95 -11.27 8.66 0.42
CA SER A 95 -11.58 7.54 1.32
C SER A 95 -10.83 7.70 2.66
N PRO A 96 -11.28 8.63 3.53
CA PRO A 96 -10.58 8.96 4.77
C PRO A 96 -10.47 7.78 5.74
N ASP A 97 -11.38 6.82 5.67
CA ASP A 97 -11.42 5.65 6.54
C ASP A 97 -10.47 4.53 6.09
N THR A 98 -9.98 4.57 4.84
CA THR A 98 -8.99 3.61 4.37
C THR A 98 -7.64 3.88 5.06
N VAL A 99 -7.09 2.87 5.71
CA VAL A 99 -5.80 2.95 6.40
C VAL A 99 -4.66 2.86 5.39
N ILE A 100 -3.82 3.88 5.35
CA ILE A 100 -2.66 3.96 4.46
C ILE A 100 -1.40 3.66 5.23
N VAL A 101 -0.69 2.62 4.80
CA VAL A 101 0.59 2.17 5.39
C VAL A 101 1.70 2.38 4.37
N LEU A 102 2.72 3.13 4.74
CA LEU A 102 3.89 3.35 3.89
C LEU A 102 5.07 2.49 4.36
N GLY A 103 5.85 2.02 3.41
CA GLY A 103 7.10 1.32 3.65
C GLY A 103 8.05 1.51 2.48
N GLY A 104 9.25 0.92 2.57
CA GLY A 104 10.27 1.01 1.55
C GLY A 104 11.44 1.91 1.93
N PRO A 105 12.52 1.89 1.13
CA PRO A 105 13.78 2.55 1.52
C PRO A 105 13.66 4.07 1.65
N GLU A 106 12.88 4.71 0.81
CA GLU A 106 12.78 6.19 0.80
C GLU A 106 12.07 6.73 2.03
N ILE A 107 11.09 6.00 2.57
CA ILE A 107 10.34 6.43 3.75
C ILE A 107 10.95 5.92 5.07
N SER A 108 11.93 5.02 5.01
CA SER A 108 12.49 4.40 6.21
C SER A 108 13.45 5.30 6.98
N TYR A 109 14.10 6.26 6.32
CA TYR A 109 15.16 7.09 6.89
C TYR A 109 14.79 8.57 7.02
N GLU A 110 14.13 9.14 6.03
CA GLU A 110 13.80 10.58 5.95
C GLU A 110 12.28 10.80 5.85
N TRP A 111 11.53 10.02 6.60
CA TRP A 111 10.07 10.03 6.53
C TRP A 111 9.45 11.37 6.98
N GLU A 112 10.09 12.10 7.89
CA GLU A 112 9.59 13.39 8.40
C GLU A 112 9.50 14.46 7.31
N GLU A 113 10.39 14.42 6.34
CA GLU A 113 10.46 15.37 5.24
C GLU A 113 9.48 15.03 4.10
N GLN A 114 8.93 13.81 4.09
CA GLN A 114 8.02 13.37 3.06
C GLN A 114 6.60 13.88 3.30
N MET A 115 6.02 14.54 2.29
CA MET A 115 4.64 15.05 2.40
C MET A 115 3.62 13.93 2.65
N CYS A 116 3.82 12.73 2.09
CA CYS A 116 2.93 11.59 2.30
C CYS A 116 2.88 11.14 3.75
N PHE A 117 3.92 11.38 4.55
CA PHE A 117 3.93 11.10 5.97
C PHE A 117 2.85 11.87 6.73
N LYS A 118 2.55 13.09 6.33
CA LYS A 118 1.52 13.92 6.96
C LYS A 118 0.14 13.27 6.87
N TYR A 119 -0.14 12.61 5.76
CA TYR A 119 -1.48 12.09 5.43
C TYR A 119 -1.63 10.60 5.67
N CYS A 120 -0.56 9.80 5.64
CA CYS A 120 -0.65 8.36 5.92
C CYS A 120 -1.01 8.09 7.38
N ASP A 121 -1.49 6.89 7.65
CA ASP A 121 -1.82 6.45 9.00
C ASP A 121 -0.62 5.82 9.70
N PHE A 122 0.15 4.99 8.99
CA PHE A 122 1.33 4.30 9.54
C PHE A 122 2.50 4.31 8.57
N VAL A 123 3.70 4.25 9.14
CA VAL A 123 4.96 4.00 8.41
C VAL A 123 5.69 2.84 9.07
N ILE A 124 6.09 1.85 8.28
CA ILE A 124 6.95 0.76 8.75
C ILE A 124 8.35 1.00 8.20
N CYS A 125 9.31 1.23 9.10
CA CYS A 125 10.71 1.48 8.75
C CYS A 125 11.50 0.18 8.71
N GLY A 126 12.33 -0.01 7.69
CA GLY A 126 13.16 -1.21 7.54
C GLY A 126 12.40 -2.42 7.00
N GLU A 127 12.73 -3.61 7.49
CA GLU A 127 12.13 -4.86 7.02
C GLU A 127 10.71 -5.02 7.58
N ALA A 128 9.72 -4.88 6.70
CA ALA A 128 8.31 -4.88 7.06
C ALA A 128 7.63 -6.26 6.92
N ASP A 129 8.36 -7.30 6.54
CA ASP A 129 7.80 -8.57 6.05
C ASP A 129 6.80 -9.21 7.00
N VAL A 130 7.11 -9.25 8.29
CA VAL A 130 6.24 -9.81 9.34
C VAL A 130 5.36 -8.72 9.96
N GLU A 131 5.91 -7.53 10.16
CA GLU A 131 5.25 -6.44 10.86
C GLU A 131 4.02 -5.91 10.11
N PHE A 132 4.07 -5.87 8.78
CA PHE A 132 2.91 -5.48 7.98
C PHE A 132 1.72 -6.41 8.20
N GLY A 133 1.95 -7.72 8.23
CA GLY A 133 0.90 -8.70 8.51
C GLY A 133 0.31 -8.54 9.91
N ARG A 134 1.15 -8.24 10.92
CA ARG A 134 0.70 -7.95 12.29
C ARG A 134 -0.18 -6.70 12.31
N LEU A 135 0.31 -5.61 11.73
CA LEU A 135 -0.43 -4.35 11.63
C LEU A 135 -1.79 -4.54 10.95
N CYS A 136 -1.84 -5.30 9.84
CA CYS A 136 -3.10 -5.58 9.16
C CYS A 136 -4.11 -6.30 10.08
N ARG A 137 -3.66 -7.30 10.86
CA ARG A 137 -4.54 -7.99 11.82
C ARG A 137 -5.06 -7.04 12.89
N ASP A 138 -4.18 -6.20 13.45
CA ASP A 138 -4.57 -5.23 14.46
C ASP A 138 -5.59 -4.23 13.92
N VAL A 139 -5.35 -3.66 12.75
CA VAL A 139 -6.29 -2.73 12.09
C VAL A 139 -7.65 -3.40 11.82
N LEU A 140 -7.66 -4.59 11.26
CA LEU A 140 -8.90 -5.31 10.92
C LEU A 140 -9.68 -5.73 12.18
N ASN A 141 -9.02 -5.90 13.32
CA ASN A 141 -9.62 -6.17 14.61
C ASN A 141 -10.01 -4.89 15.39
N GLY A 142 -9.77 -3.72 14.83
CA GLY A 142 -10.07 -2.44 15.47
C GLY A 142 -9.04 -2.00 16.53
N ASN A 143 -7.88 -2.65 16.59
CA ASN A 143 -6.80 -2.37 17.53
C ASN A 143 -5.72 -1.52 16.86
N LEU A 144 -5.96 -0.22 16.68
CA LEU A 144 -4.99 0.66 16.04
C LEU A 144 -3.79 0.90 16.96
N PRO A 145 -2.54 0.72 16.47
CA PRO A 145 -1.35 1.10 17.21
C PRO A 145 -1.35 2.58 17.58
N ALA A 146 -0.83 2.91 18.77
CA ALA A 146 -0.71 4.28 19.22
C ALA A 146 0.40 5.07 18.48
N GLN A 147 1.42 4.36 17.99
CA GLN A 147 2.55 4.96 17.28
C GLN A 147 2.34 4.89 15.77
N LYS A 148 2.53 6.03 15.10
CA LYS A 148 2.46 6.13 13.65
C LYS A 148 3.67 5.48 12.96
N VAL A 149 4.85 5.61 13.54
CA VAL A 149 6.10 5.05 13.03
C VAL A 149 6.41 3.75 13.74
N ILE A 150 6.40 2.66 12.99
CA ILE A 150 6.65 1.31 13.48
C ILE A 150 8.07 0.91 13.05
N ARG A 151 8.89 0.53 14.03
CA ARG A 151 10.24 0.01 13.81
C ARG A 151 10.26 -1.46 14.23
N PRO A 152 10.32 -2.40 13.26
CA PRO A 152 10.42 -3.81 13.58
C PRO A 152 11.67 -4.07 14.42
N GLN A 153 11.52 -4.89 15.44
CA GLN A 153 12.68 -5.41 16.16
C GLN A 153 13.37 -6.43 15.26
N LEU A 154 14.65 -6.19 14.97
CA LEU A 154 15.46 -7.21 14.31
C LEU A 154 15.52 -8.45 15.23
N PRO A 155 15.39 -9.67 14.70
CA PRO A 155 15.60 -10.86 15.50
C PRO A 155 17.03 -10.84 16.06
N ASP A 156 17.16 -11.12 17.37
CA ASP A 156 18.46 -11.33 17.98
C ASP A 156 19.13 -12.49 17.23
N LEU A 157 20.26 -12.18 16.58
CA LEU A 157 21.11 -13.16 15.94
C LEU A 157 22.08 -13.68 17.01
N ASP A 158 21.61 -14.56 17.91
CA ASP A 158 22.47 -15.38 18.77
C ASP A 158 22.94 -16.62 18.03
#